data_71047e6cd1f2dfca7bf717418d676c73
#
_entry.id   71047e6cd1f2dfca7bf717418d676c73
#
_cell.length_a   1.000
_cell.length_b   1.000
_cell.length_c   1.000
_cell.angle_alpha   90.00
_cell.angle_beta   90.00
_cell.angle_gamma   90.00
#
_symmetry.space_group_name_H-M   'P 1'
#
loop_
_entity.id
_entity.type
_entity.pdbx_description
1 polymer ?
#
loop_
_entity_poly.entity_id
_entity_poly.type
_entity_poly.pdbx_seq_one_letter_code
_entity_poly.pdbx_strand_id
1 'polypeptide(L)'
;MPEPASSAVRRRPGRWLSLQAAGSALGKRRHLREKEGASCRAPGRGFADRIESVTQVSFDPQARALRARALRRLGAVTLGERTLPVPADLDAAAILARCIAGLGLDRLPWTPALRQWLARARFLRAAEGEPWPDLSDAVLAETVADWLAPEIVGRTGLDAITADDLARALHGLLDWALRARMETAAPTHVAVPTGSRIPVDYESEGGPVLAVRVQELFGLDRHPTAGGRPLVLHLLSPAQRPIQITRDLPGFWRGSWGAVRTEMRGRYPRHPWPEDPRTEAPTRRAKPRGT
;
A
#
# COMPACT_ATOMS: atom_id res chain seq x y z
N MET A 1 -37.48 28.08 -30.27
CA MET A 1 -38.43 27.77 -29.19
C MET A 1 -39.09 26.42 -29.52
N PRO A 2 -39.27 25.44 -28.62
CA PRO A 2 -39.01 25.48 -27.16
C PRO A 2 -37.98 24.41 -26.70
N GLU A 3 -37.42 24.65 -25.50
CA GLU A 3 -36.64 23.66 -24.75
C GLU A 3 -37.49 22.45 -24.33
N PRO A 4 -36.85 21.28 -24.11
CA PRO A 4 -37.43 20.31 -23.22
C PRO A 4 -36.64 20.19 -21.88
N ALA A 5 -37.46 20.25 -20.87
CA ALA A 5 -37.32 20.07 -19.44
C ALA A 5 -36.19 19.13 -18.93
N SER A 6 -35.44 19.66 -17.98
CA SER A 6 -34.59 18.96 -17.01
C SER A 6 -35.40 17.99 -16.15
N SER A 7 -35.12 16.69 -16.29
CA SER A 7 -35.63 15.64 -15.39
C SER A 7 -34.60 15.38 -14.29
N ALA A 8 -34.82 15.99 -13.12
CA ALA A 8 -34.08 15.72 -11.90
C ALA A 8 -34.46 14.36 -11.31
N VAL A 9 -33.60 13.36 -11.48
CA VAL A 9 -33.71 12.09 -10.76
C VAL A 9 -33.26 12.28 -9.31
N ARG A 10 -34.26 12.35 -8.41
CA ARG A 10 -34.07 12.29 -6.96
C ARG A 10 -33.52 10.92 -6.56
N ARG A 11 -32.26 10.83 -6.18
CA ARG A 11 -31.68 9.68 -5.50
C ARG A 11 -32.17 9.66 -4.06
N ARG A 12 -32.88 8.60 -3.69
CA ARG A 12 -33.28 8.29 -2.31
C ARG A 12 -32.03 7.89 -1.51
N PRO A 13 -31.85 8.33 -0.25
CA PRO A 13 -30.77 7.88 0.60
C PRO A 13 -31.00 6.42 1.02
N GLY A 14 -30.04 5.56 0.74
CA GLY A 14 -29.99 4.16 1.19
C GLY A 14 -29.91 4.10 2.72
N ARG A 15 -30.79 3.26 3.26
CA ARG A 15 -30.94 2.93 4.68
C ARG A 15 -29.71 2.13 5.11
N TRP A 16 -28.89 2.72 5.95
CA TRP A 16 -27.80 2.01 6.64
C TRP A 16 -28.41 1.12 7.72
N LEU A 17 -28.30 -0.18 7.51
CA LEU A 17 -28.56 -1.19 8.56
C LEU A 17 -27.35 -1.23 9.50
N SER A 18 -27.53 -0.72 10.71
CA SER A 18 -26.63 -0.91 11.82
C SER A 18 -26.65 -2.38 12.25
N LEU A 19 -25.58 -3.10 11.92
CA LEU A 19 -25.33 -4.43 12.52
C LEU A 19 -24.70 -4.22 13.89
N GLN A 20 -25.55 -4.26 14.92
CA GLN A 20 -25.10 -4.50 16.30
C GLN A 20 -24.62 -5.95 16.39
N ALA A 21 -23.32 -6.13 16.59
CA ALA A 21 -22.75 -7.43 16.91
C ALA A 21 -23.19 -7.85 18.32
N ALA A 22 -24.14 -8.78 18.38
CA ALA A 22 -24.49 -9.49 19.60
C ALA A 22 -23.37 -10.49 19.91
N GLY A 23 -22.57 -10.21 20.93
CA GLY A 23 -21.62 -11.16 21.50
C GLY A 23 -22.32 -12.36 22.10
N SER A 24 -22.19 -13.52 21.47
CA SER A 24 -22.64 -14.79 21.99
C SER A 24 -21.57 -15.40 22.88
N ALA A 25 -21.69 -15.20 24.21
CA ALA A 25 -20.88 -15.90 25.20
C ALA A 25 -21.52 -17.27 25.47
N LEU A 26 -20.94 -18.34 24.91
CA LEU A 26 -21.27 -19.72 25.30
C LEU A 26 -20.24 -20.21 26.33
N GLY A 27 -20.45 -19.86 27.61
CA GLY A 27 -19.78 -20.45 28.76
C GLY A 27 -20.53 -21.69 29.21
N LYS A 28 -20.02 -22.88 28.92
CA LYS A 28 -20.53 -24.13 29.49
C LYS A 28 -20.24 -24.19 31.01
N ARG A 29 -21.25 -23.94 31.84
CA ARG A 29 -21.19 -24.22 33.26
C ARG A 29 -21.45 -25.73 33.47
N ARG A 30 -20.46 -26.48 33.95
CA ARG A 30 -20.63 -27.78 34.54
C ARG A 30 -21.26 -27.61 35.94
N HIS A 31 -22.49 -28.07 36.12
CA HIS A 31 -23.09 -28.27 37.41
C HIS A 31 -22.47 -29.49 38.08
N LEU A 32 -21.72 -29.30 39.13
CA LEU A 32 -21.47 -30.32 40.17
C LEU A 32 -22.51 -30.10 41.26
N ARG A 33 -23.40 -31.10 41.41
CA ARG A 33 -24.38 -31.19 42.45
C ARG A 33 -23.70 -31.84 43.65
N GLU A 34 -23.45 -31.09 44.69
CA GLU A 34 -23.12 -31.66 46.01
C GLU A 34 -24.23 -31.38 47.01
N LYS A 35 -24.42 -32.38 47.84
CA LYS A 35 -25.59 -32.62 48.72
C LYS A 35 -25.55 -31.74 49.97
N GLU A 36 -26.78 -31.48 50.43
CA GLU A 36 -27.14 -30.83 51.68
C GLU A 36 -26.44 -31.38 52.92
N GLY A 37 -26.02 -30.46 53.77
CA GLY A 37 -25.62 -30.75 55.14
C GLY A 37 -25.28 -29.49 55.92
N ALA A 38 -26.16 -29.14 56.85
CA ALA A 38 -25.97 -28.27 58.02
C ALA A 38 -25.85 -26.73 57.77
N SER A 39 -26.93 -26.08 58.17
CA SER A 39 -27.05 -24.67 58.47
C SER A 39 -25.90 -24.15 59.35
N CYS A 40 -24.97 -23.42 58.75
CA CYS A 40 -24.19 -22.35 59.34
C CYS A 40 -24.45 -21.10 58.55
N ARG A 41 -25.04 -20.10 59.18
CA ARG A 41 -25.26 -18.76 58.64
C ARG A 41 -23.87 -18.18 58.25
N ALA A 42 -23.52 -18.26 57.00
CA ALA A 42 -22.28 -17.72 56.52
C ALA A 42 -22.26 -16.19 56.73
N PRO A 43 -21.17 -15.61 57.23
CA PRO A 43 -21.01 -14.17 57.24
C PRO A 43 -21.08 -13.63 55.82
N GLY A 44 -21.73 -12.49 55.67
CA GLY A 44 -22.03 -11.88 54.36
C GLY A 44 -20.86 -11.94 53.42
N ARG A 45 -21.15 -12.23 52.13
CA ARG A 45 -20.15 -12.25 51.03
C ARG A 45 -19.32 -10.99 51.11
N GLY A 46 -18.06 -11.17 51.51
CA GLY A 46 -17.15 -10.05 51.74
C GLY A 46 -16.89 -9.28 50.44
N PHE A 47 -16.53 -8.03 50.55
CA PHE A 47 -16.15 -7.19 49.43
C PHE A 47 -15.09 -7.84 48.49
N ALA A 48 -14.35 -8.83 49.01
CA ALA A 48 -13.36 -9.59 48.30
C ALA A 48 -13.92 -10.34 47.04
N ASP A 49 -15.16 -10.90 47.15
CA ASP A 49 -15.78 -11.63 46.03
C ASP A 49 -16.29 -10.72 44.92
N ARG A 50 -16.32 -9.41 45.15
CA ARG A 50 -16.72 -8.38 44.18
C ARG A 50 -15.54 -7.72 43.50
N ILE A 51 -14.32 -8.13 43.84
CA ILE A 51 -13.10 -7.59 43.22
C ILE A 51 -12.83 -8.38 41.93
N GLU A 52 -12.87 -7.67 40.83
CA GLU A 52 -12.55 -8.20 39.50
C GLU A 52 -11.09 -7.86 39.13
N SER A 53 -10.41 -8.83 38.54
CA SER A 53 -9.10 -8.61 37.93
C SER A 53 -9.27 -8.52 36.43
N VAL A 54 -8.98 -7.34 35.83
CA VAL A 54 -9.10 -7.09 34.40
C VAL A 54 -7.72 -6.80 33.84
N THR A 55 -7.31 -7.53 32.82
CA THR A 55 -6.11 -7.20 32.04
C THR A 55 -6.50 -6.17 30.98
N GLN A 56 -5.81 -5.04 30.99
CA GLN A 56 -5.99 -3.97 30.01
C GLN A 56 -4.71 -3.80 29.21
N VAL A 57 -4.83 -3.88 27.87
CA VAL A 57 -3.77 -3.50 26.94
C VAL A 57 -4.14 -2.13 26.37
N SER A 58 -3.19 -1.21 26.39
CA SER A 58 -3.34 0.15 25.85
C SER A 58 -2.08 0.59 25.13
N PHE A 59 -2.21 1.51 24.18
CA PHE A 59 -1.09 2.09 23.48
C PHE A 59 -0.60 3.36 24.23
N ASP A 60 0.71 3.46 24.44
CA ASP A 60 1.37 4.63 24.97
C ASP A 60 1.94 5.46 23.80
N PRO A 61 1.37 6.64 23.50
CA PRO A 61 1.81 7.44 22.36
C PRO A 61 3.26 7.98 22.51
N GLN A 62 3.72 8.21 23.75
CA GLN A 62 5.07 8.71 24.01
C GLN A 62 6.12 7.61 23.78
N ALA A 63 5.84 6.41 24.29
CA ALA A 63 6.69 5.25 24.07
C ALA A 63 6.47 4.60 22.67
N ARG A 64 5.44 4.99 21.93
CA ARG A 64 4.99 4.37 20.69
C ARG A 64 4.85 2.85 20.80
N ALA A 65 4.39 2.39 21.95
CA ALA A 65 4.37 0.97 22.30
C ALA A 65 3.13 0.62 23.12
N LEU A 66 2.76 -0.67 23.10
CA LEU A 66 1.74 -1.22 23.95
C LEU A 66 2.21 -1.34 25.40
N ARG A 67 1.29 -1.14 26.32
CA ARG A 67 1.45 -1.43 27.74
C ARG A 67 0.31 -2.33 28.19
N ALA A 68 0.63 -3.35 28.98
CA ALA A 68 -0.36 -4.22 29.61
C ALA A 68 -0.33 -4.02 31.12
N ARG A 69 -1.53 -3.94 31.72
CA ARG A 69 -1.72 -3.74 33.15
C ARG A 69 -2.83 -4.65 33.66
N ALA A 70 -2.60 -5.26 34.82
CA ALA A 70 -3.68 -5.89 35.58
C ALA A 70 -4.29 -4.85 36.52
N LEU A 71 -5.58 -4.61 36.37
CA LEU A 71 -6.35 -3.71 37.23
C LEU A 71 -7.21 -4.54 38.17
N ARG A 72 -7.12 -4.30 39.49
CA ARG A 72 -8.04 -4.82 40.45
C ARG A 72 -9.11 -3.78 40.70
N ARG A 73 -10.37 -4.13 40.42
CA ARG A 73 -11.50 -3.20 40.49
C ARG A 73 -12.58 -3.72 41.45
N LEU A 74 -13.19 -2.78 42.15
CA LEU A 74 -14.47 -3.00 42.86
C LEU A 74 -15.50 -2.09 42.21
N GLY A 75 -16.26 -2.63 41.28
CA GLY A 75 -17.12 -1.81 40.41
C GLY A 75 -16.33 -0.77 39.62
N ALA A 76 -16.64 0.50 39.77
CA ALA A 76 -15.92 1.60 39.09
C ALA A 76 -14.60 2.00 39.77
N VAL A 77 -14.28 1.51 40.97
CA VAL A 77 -13.09 1.92 41.72
C VAL A 77 -11.93 0.98 41.43
N THR A 78 -10.81 1.54 40.99
CA THR A 78 -9.52 0.80 40.83
C THR A 78 -8.85 0.72 42.21
N LEU A 79 -8.68 -0.49 42.72
CA LEU A 79 -8.03 -0.76 44.01
C LEU A 79 -6.53 -0.94 43.93
N GLY A 80 -6.03 -1.30 42.76
CA GLY A 80 -4.60 -1.51 42.51
C GLY A 80 -4.33 -1.79 41.06
N GLU A 81 -3.08 -1.53 40.66
CA GLU A 81 -2.57 -1.69 39.31
C GLU A 81 -1.22 -2.39 39.35
N ARG A 82 -0.98 -3.33 38.42
CA ARG A 82 0.31 -3.99 38.24
C ARG A 82 0.64 -4.06 36.76
N THR A 83 1.84 -3.66 36.38
CA THR A 83 2.35 -3.83 35.02
C THR A 83 2.52 -5.31 34.69
N LEU A 84 2.08 -5.70 33.50
CA LEU A 84 2.22 -7.04 32.94
C LEU A 84 3.05 -6.99 31.65
N PRO A 85 3.69 -8.10 31.25
CA PRO A 85 4.19 -8.24 29.90
C PRO A 85 3.00 -8.14 28.91
N VAL A 86 3.23 -7.51 27.75
CA VAL A 86 2.21 -7.41 26.69
C VAL A 86 1.97 -8.81 26.13
N PRO A 87 0.72 -9.27 26.03
CA PRO A 87 0.42 -10.56 25.43
C PRO A 87 0.91 -10.64 23.96
N ALA A 88 1.46 -11.79 23.59
CA ALA A 88 1.86 -12.06 22.21
C ALA A 88 0.72 -12.74 21.45
N ASP A 89 -0.41 -12.06 21.34
CA ASP A 89 -1.62 -12.55 20.70
C ASP A 89 -2.13 -11.60 19.61
N LEU A 90 -3.15 -12.03 18.89
CA LEU A 90 -3.74 -11.28 17.78
C LEU A 90 -4.47 -10.02 18.28
N ASP A 91 -5.05 -10.05 19.49
CA ASP A 91 -5.79 -8.92 20.03
C ASP A 91 -4.85 -7.75 20.36
N ALA A 92 -3.71 -8.02 21.00
CA ALA A 92 -2.68 -7.02 21.23
C ALA A 92 -2.11 -6.46 19.91
N ALA A 93 -1.85 -7.35 18.93
CA ALA A 93 -1.39 -6.94 17.60
C ALA A 93 -2.42 -6.06 16.88
N ALA A 94 -3.71 -6.39 16.99
CA ALA A 94 -4.78 -5.59 16.38
C ALA A 94 -4.92 -4.21 17.05
N ILE A 95 -4.72 -4.12 18.37
CA ILE A 95 -4.67 -2.83 19.06
C ILE A 95 -3.50 -1.99 18.52
N LEU A 96 -2.30 -2.59 18.41
CA LEU A 96 -1.12 -1.91 17.88
C LEU A 96 -1.37 -1.41 16.46
N ALA A 97 -1.89 -2.28 15.57
CA ALA A 97 -2.17 -1.95 14.19
C ALA A 97 -3.15 -0.75 14.07
N ARG A 98 -4.27 -0.76 14.81
CA ARG A 98 -5.24 0.35 14.81
C ARG A 98 -4.62 1.66 15.33
N CYS A 99 -3.79 1.58 16.37
CA CYS A 99 -3.11 2.77 16.88
C CYS A 99 -2.13 3.35 15.86
N ILE A 100 -1.41 2.51 15.12
CA ILE A 100 -0.52 2.93 14.03
C ILE A 100 -1.32 3.60 12.92
N ALA A 101 -2.45 3.04 12.51
CA ALA A 101 -3.32 3.67 11.51
C ALA A 101 -3.80 5.06 11.95
N GLY A 102 -4.11 5.22 13.23
CA GLY A 102 -4.46 6.52 13.83
C GLY A 102 -3.31 7.54 13.85
N LEU A 103 -2.05 7.07 13.88
CA LEU A 103 -0.86 7.90 13.77
C LEU A 103 -0.46 8.21 12.31
N GLY A 104 -1.00 7.48 11.36
CA GLY A 104 -0.69 7.52 9.94
C GLY A 104 0.13 6.29 9.49
N LEU A 105 -0.31 5.68 8.39
CA LEU A 105 0.37 4.51 7.80
C LEU A 105 1.78 4.84 7.27
N ASP A 106 2.08 6.11 7.03
CA ASP A 106 3.40 6.61 6.65
C ASP A 106 4.48 6.32 7.70
N ARG A 107 4.07 6.07 8.95
CA ARG A 107 4.95 5.70 10.07
C ARG A 107 5.48 4.26 9.99
N LEU A 108 4.87 3.41 9.20
CA LEU A 108 5.35 2.06 8.96
C LEU A 108 6.70 2.07 8.22
N PRO A 109 7.50 1.01 8.34
CA PRO A 109 8.85 0.95 7.76
C PRO A 109 8.81 0.70 6.23
N TRP A 110 8.27 1.67 5.49
CA TRP A 110 8.20 1.64 4.05
C TRP A 110 9.57 1.67 3.39
N THR A 111 9.83 0.69 2.54
CA THR A 111 10.97 0.73 1.61
C THR A 111 10.52 1.26 0.24
N PRO A 112 11.45 1.77 -0.59
CA PRO A 112 11.12 2.15 -1.98
C PRO A 112 10.49 0.99 -2.76
N ALA A 113 10.94 -0.24 -2.54
CA ALA A 113 10.38 -1.43 -3.19
C ALA A 113 8.91 -1.68 -2.80
N LEU A 114 8.55 -1.51 -1.51
CA LEU A 114 7.18 -1.67 -1.04
C LEU A 114 6.26 -0.56 -1.55
N ARG A 115 6.75 0.68 -1.62
CA ARG A 115 5.99 1.79 -2.21
C ARG A 115 5.70 1.53 -3.69
N GLN A 116 6.71 1.14 -4.45
CA GLN A 116 6.55 0.75 -5.86
C GLN A 116 5.59 -0.44 -6.03
N TRP A 117 5.68 -1.45 -5.14
CA TRP A 117 4.75 -2.58 -5.18
C TRP A 117 3.30 -2.12 -5.01
N LEU A 118 3.04 -1.29 -3.99
CA LEU A 118 1.70 -0.75 -3.73
C LEU A 118 1.21 0.13 -4.89
N ALA A 119 2.08 0.99 -5.44
CA ALA A 119 1.75 1.85 -6.57
C ALA A 119 1.41 1.04 -7.83
N ARG A 120 2.11 -0.09 -8.10
CA ARG A 120 1.80 -1.02 -9.19
C ARG A 120 0.41 -1.65 -9.03
N ALA A 121 0.09 -2.13 -7.83
CA ALA A 121 -1.22 -2.71 -7.55
C ALA A 121 -2.35 -1.67 -7.72
N ARG A 122 -2.17 -0.46 -7.20
CA ARG A 122 -3.10 0.67 -7.37
C ARG A 122 -3.27 1.06 -8.84
N PHE A 123 -2.17 1.10 -9.58
CA PHE A 123 -2.21 1.37 -11.01
C PHE A 123 -3.05 0.33 -11.77
N LEU A 124 -2.85 -0.96 -11.48
CA LEU A 124 -3.63 -2.02 -12.11
C LEU A 124 -5.11 -1.96 -11.71
N ARG A 125 -5.44 -1.64 -10.45
CA ARG A 125 -6.82 -1.39 -10.03
C ARG A 125 -7.44 -0.25 -10.83
N ALA A 126 -6.72 0.84 -11.03
CA ALA A 126 -7.21 1.99 -11.81
C ALA A 126 -7.29 1.69 -13.32
N ALA A 127 -6.45 0.80 -13.85
CA ALA A 127 -6.41 0.45 -15.26
C ALA A 127 -7.47 -0.59 -15.65
N GLU A 128 -7.65 -1.62 -14.82
CA GLU A 128 -8.41 -2.83 -15.14
C GLU A 128 -9.66 -3.02 -14.25
N GLY A 129 -9.73 -2.38 -13.09
CA GLY A 129 -10.81 -2.59 -12.13
C GLY A 129 -10.65 -3.92 -11.38
N GLU A 130 -11.74 -4.68 -11.25
CA GLU A 130 -11.68 -6.04 -10.68
C GLU A 130 -10.92 -6.98 -11.61
N PRO A 131 -10.19 -7.97 -11.02
CA PRO A 131 -10.22 -8.43 -9.63
C PRO A 131 -9.21 -7.74 -8.68
N TRP A 132 -8.56 -6.62 -9.07
CA TRP A 132 -7.61 -5.95 -8.21
C TRP A 132 -8.32 -5.33 -7.00
N PRO A 133 -7.84 -5.59 -5.74
CA PRO A 133 -8.45 -4.99 -4.55
C PRO A 133 -8.22 -3.48 -4.51
N ASP A 134 -9.08 -2.77 -3.77
CA ASP A 134 -8.84 -1.38 -3.43
C ASP A 134 -7.79 -1.31 -2.30
N LEU A 135 -6.62 -0.81 -2.63
CA LEU A 135 -5.50 -0.59 -1.72
C LEU A 135 -5.26 0.91 -1.48
N SER A 136 -6.31 1.74 -1.55
CA SER A 136 -6.22 3.16 -1.18
C SER A 136 -5.82 3.31 0.29
N ASP A 137 -5.21 4.45 0.65
CA ASP A 137 -4.79 4.71 2.02
C ASP A 137 -5.95 4.63 3.01
N ALA A 138 -7.15 5.03 2.59
CA ALA A 138 -8.36 4.97 3.40
C ALA A 138 -8.74 3.51 3.72
N VAL A 139 -8.79 2.64 2.70
CA VAL A 139 -9.14 1.22 2.87
C VAL A 139 -8.05 0.49 3.68
N LEU A 140 -6.78 0.76 3.39
CA LEU A 140 -5.68 0.17 4.16
C LEU A 140 -5.71 0.57 5.63
N ALA A 141 -6.05 1.82 5.93
CA ALA A 141 -6.18 2.29 7.31
C ALA A 141 -7.41 1.67 8.03
N GLU A 142 -8.54 1.57 7.34
CA GLU A 142 -9.77 0.98 7.87
C GLU A 142 -9.59 -0.51 8.18
N THR A 143 -8.93 -1.26 7.29
CA THR A 143 -8.73 -2.71 7.39
C THR A 143 -7.40 -3.11 8.03
N VAL A 144 -6.68 -2.18 8.65
CA VAL A 144 -5.30 -2.39 9.15
C VAL A 144 -5.18 -3.56 10.11
N ALA A 145 -6.19 -3.82 10.93
CA ALA A 145 -6.19 -4.93 11.86
C ALA A 145 -6.27 -6.30 11.15
N ASP A 146 -6.88 -6.34 9.96
CA ASP A 146 -7.08 -7.60 9.24
C ASP A 146 -5.81 -8.03 8.50
N TRP A 147 -5.09 -7.06 7.90
CA TRP A 147 -3.92 -7.38 7.07
C TRP A 147 -2.58 -7.22 7.82
N LEU A 148 -2.46 -6.31 8.79
CA LEU A 148 -1.19 -6.06 9.47
C LEU A 148 -1.06 -6.87 10.77
N ALA A 149 -2.15 -6.99 11.57
CA ALA A 149 -2.05 -7.63 12.87
C ALA A 149 -1.53 -9.08 12.83
N PRO A 150 -1.92 -9.95 11.89
CA PRO A 150 -1.37 -11.31 11.82
C PRO A 150 0.15 -11.38 11.70
N GLU A 151 0.75 -10.40 11.01
CA GLU A 151 2.17 -10.36 10.73
C GLU A 151 3.02 -9.71 11.84
N ILE A 152 2.35 -9.02 12.78
CA ILE A 152 3.02 -8.31 13.88
C ILE A 152 2.71 -8.90 15.26
N VAL A 153 2.17 -10.12 15.33
CA VAL A 153 1.96 -10.83 16.61
C VAL A 153 3.29 -10.90 17.38
N GLY A 154 3.25 -10.52 18.66
CA GLY A 154 4.44 -10.44 19.52
C GLY A 154 5.26 -9.14 19.36
N ARG A 155 4.95 -8.27 18.41
CA ARG A 155 5.50 -6.91 18.38
C ARG A 155 4.78 -6.05 19.40
N THR A 156 5.53 -5.32 20.21
CA THR A 156 4.95 -4.52 21.30
C THR A 156 4.97 -3.02 21.02
N GLY A 157 5.58 -2.59 19.93
CA GLY A 157 5.66 -1.18 19.58
C GLY A 157 5.95 -0.96 18.10
N LEU A 158 5.78 0.29 17.65
CA LEU A 158 6.00 0.69 16.26
C LEU A 158 7.43 0.39 15.79
N ASP A 159 8.41 0.67 16.63
CA ASP A 159 9.83 0.50 16.29
C ASP A 159 10.27 -0.99 16.23
N ALA A 160 9.43 -1.89 16.72
CA ALA A 160 9.66 -3.33 16.63
C ALA A 160 9.14 -3.95 15.33
N ILE A 161 8.34 -3.21 14.54
CA ILE A 161 7.83 -3.66 13.25
C ILE A 161 8.92 -3.49 12.20
N THR A 162 9.20 -4.55 11.48
CA THR A 162 10.25 -4.56 10.44
C THR A 162 9.65 -4.34 9.04
N ALA A 163 10.51 -3.97 8.09
CA ALA A 163 10.10 -3.88 6.68
C ALA A 163 9.64 -5.24 6.13
N ASP A 164 10.18 -6.35 6.65
CA ASP A 164 9.76 -7.69 6.26
C ASP A 164 8.36 -8.04 6.80
N ASP A 165 8.03 -7.60 8.02
CA ASP A 165 6.67 -7.74 8.55
C ASP A 165 5.68 -7.01 7.64
N LEU A 166 5.98 -5.77 7.26
CA LEU A 166 5.16 -4.98 6.34
C LEU A 166 5.07 -5.60 4.96
N ALA A 167 6.19 -6.15 4.44
CA ALA A 167 6.21 -6.82 3.14
C ALA A 167 5.28 -8.04 3.11
N ARG A 168 5.34 -8.90 4.14
CA ARG A 168 4.44 -10.07 4.24
C ARG A 168 2.98 -9.64 4.31
N ALA A 169 2.69 -8.64 5.13
CA ALA A 169 1.36 -8.10 5.30
C ALA A 169 0.77 -7.56 3.98
N LEU A 170 1.52 -6.72 3.26
CA LEU A 170 1.08 -6.18 1.98
C LEU A 170 0.96 -7.26 0.90
N HIS A 171 1.94 -8.16 0.79
CA HIS A 171 1.89 -9.24 -0.19
C HIS A 171 0.72 -10.19 0.06
N GLY A 172 0.29 -10.35 1.32
CA GLY A 172 -0.90 -11.13 1.68
C GLY A 172 -2.22 -10.56 1.13
N LEU A 173 -2.25 -9.26 0.78
CA LEU A 173 -3.44 -8.62 0.21
C LEU A 173 -3.76 -9.04 -1.23
N LEU A 174 -2.79 -9.61 -1.95
CA LEU A 174 -2.97 -10.17 -3.28
C LEU A 174 -2.77 -11.69 -3.22
N ASP A 175 -3.65 -12.42 -3.86
CA ASP A 175 -3.44 -13.85 -4.06
C ASP A 175 -2.25 -14.12 -5.00
N TRP A 176 -1.84 -15.39 -5.10
CA TRP A 176 -0.69 -15.76 -5.92
C TRP A 176 -0.91 -15.44 -7.41
N ALA A 177 -2.12 -15.64 -7.94
CA ALA A 177 -2.44 -15.41 -9.35
C ALA A 177 -2.35 -13.92 -9.70
N LEU A 178 -2.89 -13.05 -8.84
CA LEU A 178 -2.78 -11.59 -9.02
C LEU A 178 -1.34 -11.11 -8.90
N ARG A 179 -0.55 -11.66 -7.96
CA ARG A 179 0.88 -11.33 -7.85
C ARG A 179 1.65 -11.73 -9.11
N ALA A 180 1.42 -12.93 -9.62
CA ALA A 180 2.05 -13.38 -10.87
C ALA A 180 1.62 -12.51 -12.07
N ARG A 181 0.34 -12.14 -12.16
CA ARG A 181 -0.19 -11.24 -13.18
C ARG A 181 0.42 -9.83 -13.09
N MET A 182 0.62 -9.32 -11.89
CA MET A 182 1.23 -8.00 -11.69
C MET A 182 2.64 -7.91 -12.27
N GLU A 183 3.45 -8.99 -12.18
CA GLU A 183 4.80 -9.00 -12.74
C GLU A 183 4.82 -8.85 -14.27
N THR A 184 3.78 -9.30 -14.95
CA THR A 184 3.66 -9.16 -16.41
C THR A 184 2.90 -7.91 -16.84
N ALA A 185 1.81 -7.56 -16.14
CA ALA A 185 0.94 -6.44 -16.51
C ALA A 185 1.56 -5.08 -16.10
N ALA A 186 2.23 -5.01 -14.95
CA ALA A 186 2.89 -3.80 -14.47
C ALA A 186 4.35 -4.12 -14.06
N PRO A 187 5.24 -4.41 -15.02
CA PRO A 187 6.60 -4.81 -14.73
C PRO A 187 7.39 -3.70 -14.04
N THR A 188 8.32 -4.05 -13.16
CA THR A 188 9.21 -3.08 -12.50
C THR A 188 10.19 -2.42 -13.46
N HIS A 189 10.51 -3.09 -14.57
CA HIS A 189 11.43 -2.60 -15.59
C HIS A 189 10.92 -2.94 -16.99
N VAL A 190 11.15 -2.03 -17.93
CA VAL A 190 10.87 -2.25 -19.36
C VAL A 190 12.17 -2.44 -20.11
N ALA A 191 12.24 -3.48 -20.94
CA ALA A 191 13.35 -3.67 -21.86
C ALA A 191 13.20 -2.72 -23.05
N VAL A 192 14.26 -1.96 -23.34
CA VAL A 192 14.32 -1.05 -24.49
C VAL A 192 15.21 -1.66 -25.59
N PRO A 193 15.18 -1.14 -26.85
CA PRO A 193 15.90 -1.73 -27.99
C PRO A 193 17.40 -1.97 -27.79
N THR A 194 18.06 -1.22 -26.92
CA THR A 194 19.48 -1.43 -26.56
C THR A 194 19.72 -2.68 -25.69
N GLY A 195 18.66 -3.39 -25.25
CA GLY A 195 18.73 -4.44 -24.25
C GLY A 195 18.82 -3.93 -22.80
N SER A 196 18.85 -2.62 -22.57
CA SER A 196 18.79 -2.06 -21.21
C SER A 196 17.42 -2.31 -20.59
N ARG A 197 17.41 -2.60 -19.30
CA ARG A 197 16.18 -2.70 -18.48
C ARG A 197 16.04 -1.39 -17.70
N ILE A 198 15.08 -0.57 -18.10
CA ILE A 198 14.82 0.73 -17.50
C ILE A 198 13.74 0.60 -16.44
N PRO A 199 13.95 1.09 -15.21
CA PRO A 199 12.93 1.05 -14.17
C PRO A 199 11.72 1.91 -14.55
N VAL A 200 10.53 1.44 -14.17
CA VAL A 200 9.28 2.20 -14.30
C VAL A 200 8.93 2.75 -12.93
N ASP A 201 8.73 4.05 -12.84
CA ASP A 201 8.24 4.71 -11.64
C ASP A 201 6.72 4.77 -11.68
N TYR A 202 6.07 4.02 -10.76
CA TYR A 202 4.62 4.00 -10.63
C TYR A 202 4.10 4.98 -9.57
N GLU A 203 4.99 5.64 -8.81
CA GLU A 203 4.62 6.63 -7.80
C GLU A 203 4.42 8.03 -8.36
N SER A 204 4.91 8.27 -9.59
CA SER A 204 4.78 9.57 -10.26
C SER A 204 3.34 9.97 -10.48
N GLU A 205 3.02 11.25 -10.21
CA GLU A 205 1.74 11.84 -10.57
C GLU A 205 1.51 11.79 -12.08
N GLY A 206 0.27 11.46 -12.47
CA GLY A 206 -0.11 11.38 -13.87
C GLY A 206 0.14 10.03 -14.54
N GLY A 207 0.66 9.02 -13.83
CA GLY A 207 0.78 7.62 -14.29
C GLY A 207 2.22 7.14 -14.39
N PRO A 208 2.42 5.86 -14.75
CA PRO A 208 3.73 5.22 -14.73
C PRO A 208 4.72 5.90 -15.69
N VAL A 209 5.89 6.29 -15.16
CA VAL A 209 6.93 7.01 -15.89
C VAL A 209 8.08 6.09 -16.27
N LEU A 210 8.51 6.17 -17.53
CA LEU A 210 9.74 5.57 -18.03
C LEU A 210 10.72 6.68 -18.43
N ALA A 211 11.73 6.94 -17.60
CA ALA A 211 12.77 7.92 -17.86
C ALA A 211 13.94 7.25 -18.60
N VAL A 212 14.11 7.57 -19.88
CA VAL A 212 15.05 6.87 -20.77
C VAL A 212 15.72 7.82 -21.74
N ARG A 213 17.01 7.59 -22.04
CA ARG A 213 17.69 8.35 -23.10
C ARG A 213 17.06 8.07 -24.44
N VAL A 214 16.80 9.13 -25.20
CA VAL A 214 16.10 9.04 -26.48
C VAL A 214 16.79 8.07 -27.46
N GLN A 215 18.13 7.99 -27.44
CA GLN A 215 18.91 7.11 -28.30
C GLN A 215 18.71 5.61 -27.97
N GLU A 216 18.26 5.29 -26.77
CA GLU A 216 17.97 3.90 -26.40
C GLU A 216 16.64 3.40 -26.97
N LEU A 217 15.81 4.33 -27.47
CA LEU A 217 14.51 4.03 -28.10
C LEU A 217 14.57 4.02 -29.64
N PHE A 218 15.71 4.30 -30.24
CA PHE A 218 15.83 4.22 -31.71
C PHE A 218 15.46 2.81 -32.20
N GLY A 219 14.83 2.74 -33.37
CA GLY A 219 14.26 1.49 -33.90
C GLY A 219 12.91 1.12 -33.33
N LEU A 220 12.41 1.82 -32.29
CA LEU A 220 11.10 1.52 -31.71
C LEU A 220 10.02 2.40 -32.35
N ASP A 221 9.09 1.77 -33.04
CA ASP A 221 7.97 2.42 -33.76
C ASP A 221 6.64 2.36 -33.00
N ARG A 222 6.61 1.68 -31.85
CA ARG A 222 5.44 1.54 -30.98
C ARG A 222 5.70 2.11 -29.59
N HIS A 223 4.65 2.60 -28.97
CA HIS A 223 4.73 3.17 -27.63
C HIS A 223 4.76 2.07 -26.56
N PRO A 224 5.66 2.12 -25.56
CA PRO A 224 5.67 1.18 -24.43
C PRO A 224 4.42 1.32 -23.56
N THR A 225 3.90 0.18 -23.11
CA THR A 225 2.66 0.13 -22.29
C THR A 225 2.87 -0.69 -21.01
N ALA A 226 2.05 -0.40 -19.99
CA ALA A 226 1.85 -1.25 -18.82
C ALA A 226 0.35 -1.30 -18.50
N GLY A 227 -0.19 -2.46 -18.11
CA GLY A 227 -1.62 -2.65 -17.86
C GLY A 227 -2.48 -2.20 -19.04
N GLY A 228 -2.01 -2.38 -20.27
CA GLY A 228 -2.70 -1.92 -21.48
C GLY A 228 -2.72 -0.41 -21.67
N ARG A 229 -2.11 0.39 -20.78
CA ARG A 229 -2.06 1.86 -20.86
C ARG A 229 -0.67 2.35 -21.28
N PRO A 230 -0.58 3.43 -22.07
CA PRO A 230 0.71 4.01 -22.47
C PRO A 230 1.47 4.54 -21.23
N LEU A 231 2.78 4.26 -21.17
CA LEU A 231 3.67 4.83 -20.17
C LEU A 231 3.89 6.32 -20.47
N VAL A 232 4.18 7.10 -19.44
CA VAL A 232 4.68 8.47 -19.62
C VAL A 232 6.17 8.38 -19.89
N LEU A 233 6.61 8.68 -21.11
CA LEU A 233 8.03 8.69 -21.46
C LEU A 233 8.64 10.04 -21.09
N HIS A 234 9.59 10.04 -20.16
CA HIS A 234 10.52 11.15 -19.98
C HIS A 234 11.74 10.88 -20.85
N LEU A 235 11.76 11.48 -22.04
CA LEU A 235 12.87 11.36 -22.97
C LEU A 235 14.02 12.21 -22.47
N LEU A 236 15.19 11.58 -22.30
CA LEU A 236 16.36 12.23 -21.72
C LEU A 236 17.46 12.42 -22.77
N SER A 237 18.22 13.52 -22.61
CA SER A 237 19.44 13.75 -23.32
C SER A 237 20.54 12.75 -22.91
N PRO A 238 21.67 12.71 -23.64
CA PRO A 238 22.85 11.93 -23.23
C PRO A 238 23.37 12.25 -21.83
N ALA A 239 23.16 13.50 -21.36
CA ALA A 239 23.49 13.95 -20.00
C ALA A 239 22.35 13.76 -19.00
N GLN A 240 21.36 12.92 -19.31
CA GLN A 240 20.22 12.59 -18.45
C GLN A 240 19.33 13.79 -18.08
N ARG A 241 19.29 14.82 -18.92
CA ARG A 241 18.39 15.97 -18.75
C ARG A 241 17.12 15.75 -19.54
N PRO A 242 15.93 16.11 -19.04
CA PRO A 242 14.69 16.01 -19.79
C PRO A 242 14.76 16.81 -21.10
N ILE A 243 14.32 16.18 -22.19
CA ILE A 243 14.17 16.79 -23.51
C ILE A 243 12.69 16.96 -23.83
N GLN A 244 11.91 15.89 -23.60
CA GLN A 244 10.50 15.81 -23.97
C GLN A 244 9.78 14.85 -23.04
N ILE A 245 8.52 15.14 -22.74
CA ILE A 245 7.58 14.22 -22.09
C ILE A 245 6.51 13.87 -23.12
N THR A 246 6.25 12.57 -23.32
CA THR A 246 5.24 12.12 -24.27
C THR A 246 4.56 10.82 -23.84
N ARG A 247 3.32 10.62 -24.28
CA ARG A 247 2.59 9.35 -24.24
C ARG A 247 2.34 8.80 -25.65
N ASP A 248 2.97 9.38 -26.64
CA ASP A 248 2.92 8.95 -28.02
C ASP A 248 4.31 9.06 -28.65
N LEU A 249 5.10 7.97 -28.55
CA LEU A 249 6.43 7.91 -29.14
C LEU A 249 6.39 8.01 -30.67
N PRO A 250 5.52 7.28 -31.41
CA PRO A 250 5.39 7.44 -32.85
C PRO A 250 5.01 8.87 -33.28
N GLY A 251 4.12 9.53 -32.54
CA GLY A 251 3.77 10.93 -32.81
C GLY A 251 4.94 11.88 -32.55
N PHE A 252 5.72 11.65 -31.51
CA PHE A 252 6.96 12.39 -31.25
C PHE A 252 7.97 12.23 -32.40
N TRP A 253 8.18 11.00 -32.90
CA TRP A 253 9.09 10.77 -34.04
C TRP A 253 8.68 11.52 -35.30
N ARG A 254 7.37 11.57 -35.60
CA ARG A 254 6.85 12.27 -36.79
C ARG A 254 6.75 13.78 -36.64
N GLY A 255 6.56 14.25 -35.39
CA GLY A 255 6.29 15.66 -35.12
C GLY A 255 7.52 16.42 -34.58
N SER A 256 7.68 16.40 -33.25
CA SER A 256 8.66 17.25 -32.56
C SER A 256 10.11 16.79 -32.70
N TRP A 257 10.37 15.58 -33.20
CA TRP A 257 11.73 15.05 -33.32
C TRP A 257 12.66 15.96 -34.14
N GLY A 258 12.19 16.53 -35.25
CA GLY A 258 13.00 17.39 -36.11
C GLY A 258 13.58 18.60 -35.34
N ALA A 259 12.77 19.26 -34.54
CA ALA A 259 13.19 20.40 -33.72
C ALA A 259 14.16 19.94 -32.61
N VAL A 260 13.82 18.87 -31.88
CA VAL A 260 14.67 18.27 -30.84
C VAL A 260 16.03 17.84 -31.43
N ARG A 261 16.03 17.19 -32.58
CA ARG A 261 17.24 16.77 -33.30
C ARG A 261 18.16 17.94 -33.56
N THR A 262 17.63 19.04 -34.09
CA THR A 262 18.40 20.24 -34.43
C THR A 262 19.06 20.83 -33.19
N GLU A 263 18.32 21.00 -32.11
CA GLU A 263 18.83 21.52 -30.84
C GLU A 263 19.88 20.59 -30.22
N MET A 264 19.57 19.31 -30.14
CA MET A 264 20.43 18.34 -29.45
C MET A 264 21.70 18.01 -30.23
N ARG A 265 21.66 18.07 -31.57
CA ARG A 265 22.85 17.91 -32.43
C ARG A 265 23.90 19.02 -32.17
N GLY A 266 23.45 20.25 -31.95
CA GLY A 266 24.34 21.34 -31.55
C GLY A 266 24.96 21.14 -30.17
N ARG A 267 24.16 20.65 -29.23
CA ARG A 267 24.57 20.46 -27.81
C ARG A 267 25.38 19.18 -27.57
N TYR A 268 25.08 18.10 -28.31
CA TYR A 268 25.70 16.78 -28.18
C TYR A 268 26.15 16.21 -29.53
N PRO A 269 27.10 16.84 -30.23
CA PRO A 269 27.48 16.50 -31.64
C PRO A 269 28.07 15.09 -31.78
N ARG A 270 28.57 14.51 -30.70
CA ARG A 270 29.17 13.15 -30.70
C ARG A 270 28.16 12.03 -30.60
N HIS A 271 26.89 12.34 -30.35
CA HIS A 271 25.82 11.36 -30.28
C HIS A 271 25.07 11.29 -31.63
N PRO A 272 24.48 10.13 -31.96
CA PRO A 272 23.68 10.01 -33.18
C PRO A 272 22.38 10.81 -33.04
N TRP A 273 22.07 11.58 -34.09
CA TRP A 273 20.82 12.34 -34.24
C TRP A 273 20.29 12.13 -35.67
N PRO A 274 19.73 10.91 -35.95
CA PRO A 274 19.29 10.53 -37.29
C PRO A 274 18.10 11.36 -37.77
N GLU A 275 17.85 11.36 -39.07
CA GLU A 275 16.65 11.98 -39.66
C GLU A 275 15.42 11.18 -39.31
N ASP A 276 15.49 9.88 -39.51
CA ASP A 276 14.46 8.95 -39.08
C ASP A 276 14.98 8.07 -37.93
N PRO A 277 14.53 8.32 -36.66
CA PRO A 277 14.94 7.54 -35.52
C PRO A 277 14.38 6.13 -35.49
N ARG A 278 13.37 5.82 -36.31
CA ARG A 278 12.72 4.50 -36.37
C ARG A 278 13.57 3.46 -37.10
N THR A 279 14.45 3.90 -37.99
CA THR A 279 15.34 3.05 -38.79
C THR A 279 16.77 2.99 -38.24
N GLU A 280 17.08 3.83 -37.25
CA GLU A 280 18.42 3.91 -36.68
C GLU A 280 18.63 2.84 -35.60
N ALA A 281 19.87 2.33 -35.54
CA ALA A 281 20.24 1.37 -34.50
C ALA A 281 20.27 2.03 -33.10
N PRO A 282 19.66 1.41 -32.08
CA PRO A 282 19.67 1.94 -30.73
C PRO A 282 21.07 1.93 -30.13
N THR A 283 21.42 2.97 -29.35
CA THR A 283 22.75 3.06 -28.76
C THR A 283 22.76 3.71 -27.37
N ARG A 284 23.70 3.31 -26.54
CA ARG A 284 24.04 3.94 -25.26
C ARG A 284 25.32 4.75 -25.32
N ARG A 285 26.07 4.67 -26.43
CA ARG A 285 27.42 5.21 -26.56
C ARG A 285 27.45 6.42 -27.50
N ALA A 286 28.37 7.34 -27.23
CA ALA A 286 28.77 8.36 -28.18
C ALA A 286 29.63 7.72 -29.29
N LYS A 287 29.73 8.35 -30.45
CA LYS A 287 30.67 7.96 -31.51
C LYS A 287 32.11 8.03 -31.00
N PRO A 288 33.00 7.10 -31.42
CA PRO A 288 34.41 7.17 -31.09
C PRO A 288 35.03 8.51 -31.53
N ARG A 289 36.12 8.90 -30.85
CA ARG A 289 36.93 10.05 -31.33
C ARG A 289 37.66 9.62 -32.61
N GLY A 290 37.43 10.32 -33.74
CA GLY A 290 38.22 10.09 -34.96
C GLY A 290 37.57 9.27 -36.06
N THR A 291 36.25 9.12 -36.08
CA THR A 291 35.48 8.63 -37.25
C THR A 291 34.68 9.74 -37.88
#